data_8a6f478088098e2b8c49b70ba851d43f
#
_entry.id   8a6f478088098e2b8c49b70ba851d43f
#
_cell.length_a   1.000
_cell.length_b   1.000
_cell.length_c   1.000
_cell.angle_alpha   90.00
_cell.angle_beta   90.00
_cell.angle_gamma   90.00
#
_symmetry.space_group_name_H-M   'P 1'
#
loop_
_entity.id
_entity.type
_entity.pdbx_description
1 polymer ?
#
loop_
_entity_poly.entity_id
_entity_poly.type
_entity_poly.pdbx_seq_one_letter_code
_entity_poly.pdbx_strand_id
1 'polypeptide(L)'
;AQDVYITGDPQVSFFRQNYKRHTNFAIKPERIDYIGSFKAGAEIKIPIRSKGDLLSYVWLEGTNINTHHEVAPTTSLFNSRSNPTEFSLWIGGQEVCKLDALYIAGVHNVLYNESQAKASTATNTRGVELNASPNSYVIPFFFSEDWTKSLPLVALQYHEVEIRIKCRTGGSSELGAITPKAYASYVYLDTAEREFFANNEHELLITQTQYQPMNKNDTSVDLSYFNHPVKAVHIAASTESVIWSFTEGTMYINGTPLFENMTSEYHSNVVPGRHCSVLPHALDTEPVATWPFCLTMNKSQPTGSLNFSRIDSAKLDLKGTANGSSGAVGAVRAYGVNYNILRIKNGMGGVAFGN
;
A
#
# COMPACT_ATOMS: atom_id res chain seq x y z
N ALA A 1 -35.13 32.02 -16.57
CA ALA A 1 -35.63 30.64 -16.81
C ALA A 1 -34.59 29.55 -16.57
N GLN A 2 -33.30 29.77 -16.85
CA GLN A 2 -32.23 28.80 -16.62
C GLN A 2 -31.88 28.66 -15.14
N ASP A 3 -32.07 29.68 -14.36
CA ASP A 3 -31.80 29.76 -12.93
C ASP A 3 -32.65 28.77 -12.11
N VAL A 4 -33.87 28.52 -12.55
CA VAL A 4 -34.81 27.60 -11.88
C VAL A 4 -34.30 26.16 -11.80
N TYR A 5 -33.47 25.72 -12.76
CA TYR A 5 -32.89 24.38 -12.74
C TYR A 5 -31.88 24.18 -11.61
N ILE A 6 -31.30 25.26 -11.09
CA ILE A 6 -30.32 25.24 -10.02
C ILE A 6 -30.94 25.63 -8.68
N THR A 7 -31.88 26.56 -8.68
CA THR A 7 -32.47 27.18 -7.48
C THR A 7 -33.90 26.74 -7.18
N GLY A 8 -34.59 26.06 -8.13
CA GLY A 8 -35.92 25.52 -7.94
C GLY A 8 -35.93 24.29 -7.02
N ASP A 9 -36.92 24.21 -6.13
CA ASP A 9 -37.05 23.15 -5.12
C ASP A 9 -35.76 22.87 -4.36
N PRO A 10 -35.23 23.87 -3.60
CA PRO A 10 -33.92 23.77 -2.98
C PRO A 10 -33.84 22.65 -1.92
N GLN A 11 -32.80 21.83 -2.00
CA GLN A 11 -32.53 20.74 -1.06
C GLN A 11 -31.65 21.21 0.10
N VAL A 12 -30.89 22.29 -0.06
CA VAL A 12 -29.92 22.78 0.89
C VAL A 12 -29.94 24.30 0.97
N SER A 13 -29.68 24.84 2.15
CA SER A 13 -29.32 26.23 2.35
C SER A 13 -27.89 26.33 2.84
N PHE A 14 -27.07 27.18 2.24
CA PHE A 14 -25.69 27.38 2.66
C PHE A 14 -25.54 28.13 3.99
N PHE A 15 -26.63 28.70 4.51
CA PHE A 15 -26.65 29.45 5.76
C PHE A 15 -27.18 28.66 6.95
N ARG A 16 -27.48 27.38 6.77
CA ARG A 16 -27.94 26.48 7.82
C ARG A 16 -27.03 25.29 7.92
N GLN A 17 -26.51 25.04 9.12
CA GLN A 17 -25.72 23.86 9.39
C GLN A 17 -26.64 22.65 9.61
N ASN A 18 -26.46 21.63 8.77
CA ASN A 18 -27.06 20.32 8.97
C ASN A 18 -25.97 19.35 9.42
N TYR A 19 -26.07 18.86 10.64
CA TYR A 19 -25.16 17.83 11.17
C TYR A 19 -25.87 16.48 11.31
N LYS A 20 -25.11 15.40 11.10
CA LYS A 20 -25.58 14.03 11.35
C LYS A 20 -25.12 13.59 12.73
N ARG A 21 -26.01 12.98 13.51
CA ARG A 21 -25.63 12.34 14.77
C ARG A 21 -24.89 11.04 14.48
N HIS A 22 -23.83 10.76 15.24
CA HIS A 22 -23.00 9.57 15.08
C HIS A 22 -22.88 8.82 16.43
N THR A 23 -22.43 7.57 16.36
CA THR A 23 -22.10 6.77 17.55
C THR A 23 -20.93 7.38 18.30
N ASN A 24 -20.92 7.25 19.63
CA ASN A 24 -19.82 7.76 20.43
C ASN A 24 -18.60 6.83 20.35
N PHE A 25 -17.43 7.40 20.14
CA PHE A 25 -16.16 6.69 20.11
C PHE A 25 -15.01 7.59 20.57
N ALA A 26 -13.89 6.96 20.91
CA ALA A 26 -12.64 7.67 21.21
C ALA A 26 -11.47 6.97 20.49
N ILE A 27 -10.46 7.75 20.11
CA ILE A 27 -9.25 7.24 19.47
C ILE A 27 -8.08 7.48 20.42
N LYS A 28 -7.25 6.47 20.60
CA LYS A 28 -6.07 6.56 21.45
C LYS A 28 -4.89 5.82 20.83
N PRO A 29 -3.73 6.45 20.65
CA PRO A 29 -2.49 5.77 20.30
C PRO A 29 -1.93 5.04 21.52
N GLU A 30 -1.44 3.84 21.30
CA GLU A 30 -0.80 3.01 22.31
C GLU A 30 0.55 2.48 21.81
N ARG A 31 1.52 2.45 22.70
CA ARG A 31 2.79 1.80 22.42
C ARG A 31 2.62 0.29 22.45
N ILE A 32 3.25 -0.37 21.49
CA ILE A 32 3.25 -1.83 21.35
C ILE A 32 4.69 -2.32 21.51
N ASP A 33 4.87 -3.43 22.22
CA ASP A 33 6.14 -4.11 22.30
C ASP A 33 6.31 -5.09 21.14
N TYR A 34 7.53 -5.28 20.69
CA TYR A 34 7.89 -6.23 19.64
C TYR A 34 8.95 -7.21 20.12
N ILE A 35 9.03 -8.33 19.43
CA ILE A 35 9.98 -9.43 19.71
C ILE A 35 11.00 -9.45 18.57
N GLY A 36 12.28 -9.45 18.93
CA GLY A 36 13.39 -9.42 17.97
C GLY A 36 14.16 -8.11 18.00
N SER A 37 15.15 -7.97 17.14
CA SER A 37 15.95 -6.76 16.98
C SER A 37 16.01 -6.34 15.53
N PHE A 38 15.86 -5.05 15.27
CA PHE A 38 15.94 -4.49 13.92
C PHE A 38 17.39 -4.46 13.44
N LYS A 39 17.81 -5.48 12.73
CA LYS A 39 19.10 -5.62 12.08
C LYS A 39 18.94 -6.33 10.74
N ALA A 40 19.94 -6.23 9.88
CA ALA A 40 19.91 -6.91 8.58
C ALA A 40 19.64 -8.41 8.72
N GLY A 41 18.71 -8.92 7.93
CA GLY A 41 18.32 -10.33 7.90
C GLY A 41 17.51 -10.83 9.09
N ALA A 42 17.18 -9.97 10.05
CA ALA A 42 16.36 -10.35 11.20
C ALA A 42 14.86 -10.35 10.87
N GLU A 43 14.13 -11.19 11.58
CA GLU A 43 12.66 -11.17 11.59
C GLU A 43 12.17 -10.61 12.92
N ILE A 44 11.28 -9.65 12.86
CA ILE A 44 10.66 -9.00 14.02
C ILE A 44 9.18 -9.36 14.02
N LYS A 45 8.64 -9.65 15.19
CA LYS A 45 7.23 -9.90 15.41
C LYS A 45 6.64 -8.81 16.29
N ILE A 46 5.59 -8.19 15.85
CA ILE A 46 4.83 -7.20 16.60
C ILE A 46 3.46 -7.80 16.90
N PRO A 47 3.23 -8.38 18.08
CA PRO A 47 1.93 -8.89 18.46
C PRO A 47 0.99 -7.71 18.74
N ILE A 48 -0.14 -7.67 18.03
CA ILE A 48 -1.18 -6.67 18.25
C ILE A 48 -2.11 -7.19 19.34
N ARG A 49 -1.94 -6.66 20.54
CA ARG A 49 -2.83 -6.98 21.64
C ARG A 49 -4.11 -6.16 21.51
N SER A 50 -5.24 -6.74 21.90
CA SER A 50 -6.53 -6.07 21.92
C SER A 50 -6.59 -5.08 23.09
N LYS A 51 -5.91 -3.94 22.95
CA LYS A 51 -5.96 -2.82 23.90
C LYS A 51 -7.18 -1.92 23.66
N GLY A 52 -7.76 -1.97 22.47
CA GLY A 52 -8.97 -1.26 22.06
C GLY A 52 -9.85 -2.16 21.21
N ASP A 53 -11.00 -1.68 20.78
CA ASP A 53 -12.00 -2.46 20.07
C ASP A 53 -11.65 -2.63 18.58
N LEU A 54 -11.16 -1.57 17.96
CA LEU A 54 -10.72 -1.58 16.55
C LEU A 54 -9.27 -1.10 16.44
N LEU A 55 -8.57 -1.61 15.44
CA LEU A 55 -7.22 -1.16 15.05
C LEU A 55 -7.32 -0.34 13.76
N SER A 56 -6.80 0.89 13.77
CA SER A 56 -6.88 1.78 12.61
C SER A 56 -5.57 1.92 11.84
N TYR A 57 -4.44 2.12 12.50
CA TYR A 57 -3.12 2.16 11.83
C TYR A 57 -1.97 1.87 12.79
N VAL A 58 -0.85 1.44 12.25
CA VAL A 58 0.36 1.08 12.98
C VAL A 58 1.55 1.82 12.39
N TRP A 59 2.43 2.34 13.25
CA TRP A 59 3.65 3.01 12.80
C TRP A 59 4.83 2.72 13.71
N LEU A 60 6.01 2.95 13.17
CA LEU A 60 7.28 2.87 13.87
C LEU A 60 7.88 4.26 14.02
N GLU A 61 8.48 4.56 15.16
CA GLU A 61 9.20 5.81 15.41
C GLU A 61 10.61 5.52 15.88
N GLY A 62 11.57 6.26 15.37
CA GLY A 62 12.96 6.18 15.83
C GLY A 62 13.92 6.91 14.92
N THR A 63 15.10 7.20 15.44
CA THR A 63 16.18 7.81 14.66
C THR A 63 16.64 6.87 13.55
N ASN A 64 16.90 7.42 12.38
CA ASN A 64 17.38 6.70 11.20
C ASN A 64 16.42 5.65 10.61
N ILE A 65 15.14 5.66 10.97
CA ILE A 65 14.13 4.81 10.34
C ILE A 65 13.98 5.15 8.85
N ASN A 66 13.97 6.44 8.54
CA ASN A 66 13.83 6.98 7.21
C ASN A 66 15.08 7.73 6.80
N THR A 67 16.23 7.11 6.79
CA THR A 67 17.36 7.73 6.12
C THR A 67 17.05 7.78 4.64
N HIS A 68 17.07 9.03 4.15
CA HIS A 68 16.78 9.34 2.77
C HIS A 68 17.55 8.45 1.79
N HIS A 69 16.87 8.06 0.77
CA HIS A 69 17.27 7.44 -0.45
C HIS A 69 18.62 7.89 -0.99
N GLU A 70 18.95 9.17 -0.90
CA GLU A 70 20.01 9.77 -1.68
C GLU A 70 21.35 9.87 -0.96
N VAL A 71 21.35 9.91 0.38
CA VAL A 71 22.57 10.29 1.12
C VAL A 71 23.34 9.12 1.73
N ALA A 72 22.67 8.01 2.05
CA ALA A 72 23.35 6.84 2.60
C ALA A 72 22.59 5.54 2.28
N PRO A 73 22.78 5.01 1.09
CA PRO A 73 22.06 3.84 0.63
C PRO A 73 22.30 2.57 1.41
N THR A 74 23.31 2.54 2.23
CA THR A 74 23.74 1.36 2.97
C THR A 74 23.15 1.22 4.37
N THR A 75 22.57 2.29 4.92
CA THR A 75 22.24 2.36 6.35
C THR A 75 20.77 2.18 6.71
N SER A 76 19.82 2.33 5.77
CA SER A 76 18.41 2.19 6.07
C SER A 76 17.90 0.75 5.93
N LEU A 77 17.27 0.23 6.99
CA LEU A 77 16.58 -1.07 6.97
C LEU A 77 15.36 -1.08 6.06
N PHE A 78 14.74 0.07 5.86
CA PHE A 78 13.51 0.22 5.08
C PHE A 78 13.75 0.85 3.71
N ASN A 79 14.97 0.72 3.22
CA ASN A 79 15.33 1.17 1.89
C ASN A 79 14.66 0.32 0.80
N SER A 80 14.36 0.93 -0.33
CA SER A 80 13.74 0.33 -1.50
C SER A 80 14.70 -0.38 -2.46
N ARG A 81 15.87 -0.83 -2.02
CA ARG A 81 16.84 -1.58 -2.85
C ARG A 81 16.37 -2.98 -3.20
N SER A 82 17.18 -3.68 -4.01
CA SER A 82 17.03 -5.12 -4.22
C SER A 82 16.88 -5.84 -2.88
N ASN A 83 15.94 -6.76 -2.77
CA ASN A 83 15.55 -7.41 -1.51
C ASN A 83 15.05 -6.44 -0.43
N PRO A 84 14.02 -5.63 -0.70
CA PRO A 84 13.49 -4.69 0.27
C PRO A 84 12.94 -5.41 1.50
N THR A 85 12.88 -4.68 2.63
CA THR A 85 12.23 -5.17 3.85
C THR A 85 10.77 -5.46 3.56
N GLU A 86 10.29 -6.61 4.05
CA GLU A 86 8.92 -7.07 3.87
C GLU A 86 8.12 -6.90 5.16
N PHE A 87 6.88 -6.45 5.01
CA PHE A 87 5.92 -6.30 6.10
C PHE A 87 4.72 -7.21 5.80
N SER A 88 4.40 -8.11 6.71
CA SER A 88 3.26 -9.00 6.55
C SER A 88 2.32 -8.95 7.76
N LEU A 89 1.04 -9.01 7.48
CA LEU A 89 -0.02 -9.09 8.48
C LEU A 89 -0.49 -10.53 8.59
N TRP A 90 -0.49 -11.05 9.80
CA TRP A 90 -0.88 -12.41 10.13
C TRP A 90 -2.07 -12.41 11.08
N ILE A 91 -3.07 -13.21 10.79
CA ILE A 91 -4.24 -13.41 11.62
C ILE A 91 -4.46 -14.90 11.82
N GLY A 92 -4.40 -15.38 13.07
CA GLY A 92 -4.59 -16.78 13.38
C GLY A 92 -3.58 -17.73 12.69
N GLY A 93 -2.36 -17.26 12.44
CA GLY A 93 -1.32 -18.03 11.75
C GLY A 93 -1.42 -18.06 10.23
N GLN A 94 -2.39 -17.34 9.63
CA GLN A 94 -2.50 -17.15 8.19
C GLN A 94 -1.99 -15.77 7.78
N GLU A 95 -1.17 -15.69 6.75
CA GLU A 95 -0.77 -14.43 6.13
C GLU A 95 -1.96 -13.85 5.36
N VAL A 96 -2.37 -12.65 5.74
CA VAL A 96 -3.51 -11.96 5.13
C VAL A 96 -3.05 -11.03 4.01
N CYS A 97 -2.01 -10.26 4.26
CA CYS A 97 -1.43 -9.38 3.25
C CYS A 97 0.07 -9.17 3.51
N LYS A 98 0.77 -8.83 2.45
CA LYS A 98 2.21 -8.59 2.46
C LYS A 98 2.53 -7.35 1.66
N LEU A 99 3.38 -6.52 2.21
CA LEU A 99 3.90 -5.31 1.58
C LEU A 99 5.42 -5.34 1.61
N ASP A 100 6.06 -4.65 0.71
CA ASP A 100 7.49 -4.42 0.77
C ASP A 100 7.84 -2.92 0.77
N ALA A 101 9.06 -2.59 1.17
CA ALA A 101 9.50 -1.21 1.27
C ALA A 101 9.53 -0.50 -0.09
N LEU A 102 9.79 -1.22 -1.17
CA LEU A 102 9.77 -0.66 -2.53
C LEU A 102 8.33 -0.30 -2.95
N TYR A 103 7.37 -1.15 -2.67
CA TYR A 103 5.96 -0.87 -2.93
C TYR A 103 5.49 0.35 -2.12
N ILE A 104 5.81 0.39 -0.84
CA ILE A 104 5.40 1.48 0.05
C ILE A 104 5.96 2.82 -0.45
N ALA A 105 7.27 2.88 -0.69
CA ALA A 105 7.93 4.11 -1.11
C ALA A 105 7.63 4.48 -2.57
N GLY A 106 7.63 3.50 -3.47
CA GLY A 106 7.55 3.72 -4.91
C GLY A 106 6.13 3.80 -5.47
N VAL A 107 5.16 3.15 -4.84
CA VAL A 107 3.79 3.04 -5.36
C VAL A 107 2.77 3.61 -4.41
N HIS A 108 2.69 3.08 -3.19
CA HIS A 108 1.62 3.42 -2.26
C HIS A 108 1.64 4.90 -1.84
N ASN A 109 2.79 5.38 -1.39
CA ASN A 109 2.92 6.77 -0.92
C ASN A 109 2.78 7.80 -2.06
N VAL A 110 3.03 7.37 -3.29
CA VAL A 110 2.93 8.22 -4.47
C VAL A 110 1.50 8.27 -5.02
N LEU A 111 0.82 7.13 -5.13
CA LEU A 111 -0.42 6.99 -5.90
C LEU A 111 -1.68 6.72 -5.06
N TYR A 112 -1.55 6.11 -3.88
CA TYR A 112 -2.69 5.60 -3.11
C TYR A 112 -3.12 6.49 -1.94
N ASN A 113 -2.50 7.65 -1.75
CA ASN A 113 -2.95 8.60 -0.74
C ASN A 113 -4.17 9.39 -1.22
N GLU A 114 -5.14 9.60 -0.33
CA GLU A 114 -6.39 10.31 -0.65
C GLU A 114 -6.25 11.84 -0.64
N SER A 115 -5.22 12.37 0.00
CA SER A 115 -5.04 13.81 0.14
C SER A 115 -3.57 14.22 0.08
N GLN A 116 -3.34 15.48 -0.30
CA GLN A 116 -2.01 16.07 -0.30
C GLN A 116 -1.36 16.04 1.10
N ALA A 117 -2.15 16.21 2.15
CA ALA A 117 -1.66 16.14 3.52
C ALA A 117 -1.14 14.74 3.87
N LYS A 118 -1.87 13.68 3.50
CA LYS A 118 -1.40 12.30 3.68
C LYS A 118 -0.16 12.01 2.84
N ALA A 119 -0.14 12.47 1.59
CA ALA A 119 1.01 12.31 0.71
C ALA A 119 2.26 13.03 1.25
N SER A 120 2.13 14.25 1.75
CA SER A 120 3.23 15.05 2.27
C SER A 120 3.78 14.56 3.61
N THR A 121 2.97 13.87 4.40
CA THR A 121 3.36 13.30 5.71
C THR A 121 3.75 11.82 5.60
N ALA A 122 3.50 11.20 4.47
CA ALA A 122 3.91 9.82 4.26
C ALA A 122 5.44 9.74 4.27
N THR A 123 5.93 8.81 5.05
CA THR A 123 7.35 8.53 5.15
C THR A 123 7.81 7.80 3.88
N ASN A 124 9.03 8.04 3.44
CA ASN A 124 9.59 7.49 2.21
C ASN A 124 8.86 7.91 0.91
N THR A 125 8.22 9.05 0.88
CA THR A 125 7.80 9.63 -0.38
C THR A 125 9.00 10.08 -1.18
N ARG A 126 9.14 9.53 -2.37
CA ARG A 126 10.08 10.01 -3.35
C ARG A 126 9.79 11.47 -3.71
N GLY A 127 10.81 12.31 -3.70
CA GLY A 127 10.72 13.68 -4.22
C GLY A 127 9.94 14.69 -3.41
N VAL A 128 9.46 14.35 -2.23
CA VAL A 128 9.05 15.39 -1.28
C VAL A 128 10.29 15.74 -0.46
N GLU A 129 10.93 16.83 -0.79
CA GLU A 129 11.93 17.48 0.05
C GLU A 129 11.24 18.00 1.32
N LEU A 130 10.96 17.13 2.23
CA LEU A 130 10.71 17.50 3.60
C LEU A 130 12.09 17.72 4.23
N ASN A 131 12.38 18.92 4.62
CA ASN A 131 13.63 19.36 5.25
C ASN A 131 13.97 18.68 6.58
N ALA A 132 13.23 17.64 6.95
CA ALA A 132 13.52 16.80 8.09
C ALA A 132 13.22 15.35 7.69
N SER A 133 14.20 14.49 7.83
CA SER A 133 13.95 13.04 7.74
C SER A 133 12.91 12.68 8.79
N PRO A 134 11.69 12.28 8.43
CA PRO A 134 10.69 11.95 9.42
C PRO A 134 11.18 10.72 10.19
N ASN A 135 11.14 10.82 11.50
CA ASN A 135 11.50 9.72 12.40
C ASN A 135 10.36 8.70 12.56
N SER A 136 9.37 8.75 11.69
CA SER A 136 8.20 7.88 11.72
C SER A 136 8.01 7.14 10.40
N TYR A 137 7.51 5.92 10.47
CA TYR A 137 7.23 5.05 9.34
C TYR A 137 5.88 4.38 9.51
N VAL A 138 4.89 4.81 8.76
CA VAL A 138 3.55 4.21 8.77
C VAL A 138 3.54 2.99 7.86
N ILE A 139 3.04 1.85 8.38
CA ILE A 139 2.90 0.62 7.59
C ILE A 139 1.49 0.61 6.99
N PRO A 140 1.35 0.78 5.67
CA PRO A 140 0.05 1.03 5.04
C PRO A 140 -0.71 -0.27 4.74
N PHE A 141 -1.08 -1.03 5.75
CA PHE A 141 -2.00 -2.15 5.59
C PHE A 141 -3.41 -1.66 5.25
N PHE A 142 -4.28 -2.54 4.77
CA PHE A 142 -5.64 -2.20 4.33
C PHE A 142 -6.45 -1.43 5.37
N PHE A 143 -6.27 -1.70 6.65
CA PHE A 143 -7.00 -1.02 7.73
C PHE A 143 -6.55 0.43 7.96
N SER A 144 -5.43 0.85 7.39
CA SER A 144 -4.97 2.24 7.42
C SER A 144 -5.50 3.09 6.25
N GLU A 145 -6.09 2.47 5.24
CA GLU A 145 -6.59 3.18 4.06
C GLU A 145 -7.82 4.04 4.39
N ASP A 146 -8.76 3.49 5.15
CA ASP A 146 -10.00 4.16 5.54
C ASP A 146 -10.43 3.71 6.94
N TRP A 147 -11.09 4.58 7.68
CA TRP A 147 -11.66 4.28 8.98
C TRP A 147 -12.69 3.15 8.96
N THR A 148 -13.43 3.01 7.86
CA THR A 148 -14.40 1.92 7.66
C THR A 148 -13.76 0.55 7.50
N LYS A 149 -12.47 0.50 7.19
CA LYS A 149 -11.67 -0.73 7.07
C LYS A 149 -10.89 -1.08 8.35
N SER A 150 -11.13 -0.38 9.44
CA SER A 150 -10.50 -0.67 10.73
C SER A 150 -10.70 -2.12 11.14
N LEU A 151 -9.64 -2.77 11.59
CA LEU A 151 -9.68 -4.19 11.95
C LEU A 151 -10.39 -4.39 13.29
N PRO A 152 -11.52 -5.11 13.35
CA PRO A 152 -12.28 -5.30 14.59
C PRO A 152 -11.60 -6.36 15.49
N LEU A 153 -10.71 -5.92 16.37
CA LEU A 153 -10.01 -6.81 17.30
C LEU A 153 -10.96 -7.47 18.30
N VAL A 154 -12.04 -6.79 18.66
CA VAL A 154 -13.07 -7.33 19.55
C VAL A 154 -13.77 -8.54 18.96
N ALA A 155 -13.84 -8.66 17.64
CA ALA A 155 -14.40 -9.81 16.93
C ALA A 155 -13.42 -10.97 16.76
N LEU A 156 -12.10 -10.74 16.96
CA LEU A 156 -11.02 -11.71 16.80
C LEU A 156 -10.61 -12.30 18.17
N GLN A 157 -11.52 -13.00 18.83
CA GLN A 157 -11.28 -13.50 20.19
C GLN A 157 -10.33 -14.71 20.24
N TYR A 158 -10.30 -15.52 19.20
CA TYR A 158 -9.55 -16.78 19.15
C TYR A 158 -8.34 -16.72 18.23
N HIS A 159 -8.22 -15.69 17.40
CA HIS A 159 -7.09 -15.50 16.51
C HIS A 159 -6.27 -14.30 16.93
N GLU A 160 -4.98 -14.53 17.14
CA GLU A 160 -4.02 -13.47 17.39
C GLU A 160 -3.70 -12.75 16.08
N VAL A 161 -3.54 -11.43 16.20
CA VAL A 161 -3.08 -10.57 15.10
C VAL A 161 -1.64 -10.22 15.35
N GLU A 162 -0.77 -10.45 14.38
CA GLU A 162 0.63 -10.07 14.46
C GLU A 162 1.12 -9.47 13.15
N ILE A 163 2.03 -8.52 13.27
CA ILE A 163 2.76 -7.98 12.14
C ILE A 163 4.16 -8.58 12.17
N ARG A 164 4.59 -9.15 11.07
CA ARG A 164 5.96 -9.66 10.90
C ARG A 164 6.72 -8.76 9.94
N ILE A 165 7.92 -8.39 10.36
CA ILE A 165 8.82 -7.57 9.57
C ILE A 165 10.06 -8.40 9.30
N LYS A 166 10.32 -8.70 8.03
CA LYS A 166 11.53 -9.36 7.59
C LYS A 166 12.49 -8.33 7.03
N CYS A 167 13.50 -7.99 7.81
CA CYS A 167 14.48 -7.01 7.40
C CYS A 167 15.30 -7.50 6.21
N ARG A 168 15.63 -6.58 5.31
CA ARG A 168 16.45 -6.86 4.14
C ARG A 168 17.75 -7.56 4.49
N THR A 169 18.21 -8.42 3.60
CA THR A 169 19.52 -9.05 3.64
C THR A 169 20.44 -8.38 2.63
N GLY A 170 21.71 -8.21 2.97
CA GLY A 170 22.71 -7.65 2.05
C GLY A 170 22.82 -6.11 2.10
N GLY A 171 23.99 -5.64 1.94
CA GLY A 171 24.49 -4.31 2.15
C GLY A 171 25.66 -4.39 3.10
N SER A 172 26.76 -3.71 2.79
CA SER A 172 27.96 -3.74 3.60
C SER A 172 27.64 -3.63 5.08
N SER A 173 27.93 -4.64 5.77
CA SER A 173 28.28 -4.88 7.16
C SER A 173 27.64 -4.09 8.31
N GLU A 174 26.99 -2.97 8.16
CA GLU A 174 26.68 -2.10 9.29
C GLU A 174 25.39 -1.31 9.11
N LEU A 175 24.30 -2.01 8.91
CA LEU A 175 23.02 -1.47 9.38
C LEU A 175 23.09 -1.52 10.90
N GLY A 176 23.54 -0.42 11.52
CA GLY A 176 23.53 -0.30 12.96
C GLY A 176 22.17 -0.71 13.49
N ALA A 177 22.15 -1.53 14.51
CA ALA A 177 20.92 -1.96 15.12
C ALA A 177 20.09 -0.70 15.49
N ILE A 178 18.95 -0.52 14.86
CA ILE A 178 18.02 0.53 15.26
C ILE A 178 17.06 -0.02 16.31
N THR A 179 16.64 0.84 17.22
CA THR A 179 15.67 0.50 18.27
C THR A 179 14.43 1.37 18.16
N PRO A 180 13.60 1.17 17.11
CA PRO A 180 12.40 1.96 16.95
C PRO A 180 11.38 1.60 18.02
N LYS A 181 10.46 2.54 18.29
CA LYS A 181 9.27 2.28 19.08
C LYS A 181 8.13 1.98 18.14
N ALA A 182 7.34 0.97 18.45
CA ALA A 182 6.14 0.62 17.69
C ALA A 182 4.90 1.20 18.38
N TYR A 183 3.99 1.74 17.59
CA TYR A 183 2.73 2.32 18.05
C TYR A 183 1.57 1.83 17.19
N ALA A 184 0.40 1.73 17.80
CA ALA A 184 -0.85 1.49 17.10
C ALA A 184 -1.93 2.46 17.57
N SER A 185 -2.78 2.87 16.66
CA SER A 185 -3.96 3.67 16.98
C SER A 185 -5.17 2.77 17.13
N TYR A 186 -5.78 2.82 18.30
CA TYR A 186 -6.97 2.04 18.64
C TYR A 186 -8.20 2.94 18.71
N VAL A 187 -9.34 2.37 18.32
CA VAL A 187 -10.65 2.98 18.48
C VAL A 187 -11.37 2.27 19.61
N TYR A 188 -11.92 3.04 20.53
CA TYR A 188 -12.75 2.58 21.63
C TYR A 188 -14.19 2.93 21.32
N LEU A 189 -15.03 1.91 21.28
CA LEU A 189 -16.44 2.03 20.92
C LEU A 189 -17.33 2.09 22.16
N ASP A 190 -18.53 2.64 21.99
CA ASP A 190 -19.58 2.54 22.99
C ASP A 190 -20.14 1.10 23.08
N THR A 191 -20.78 0.78 24.20
CA THR A 191 -21.24 -0.58 24.54
C THR A 191 -22.07 -1.21 23.43
N ALA A 192 -23.06 -0.50 22.91
CA ALA A 192 -23.96 -1.03 21.87
C ALA A 192 -23.24 -1.37 20.56
N GLU A 193 -22.30 -0.53 20.15
CA GLU A 193 -21.52 -0.74 18.94
C GLU A 193 -20.46 -1.84 19.12
N ARG A 194 -19.84 -1.90 20.30
CA ARG A 194 -18.93 -2.97 20.69
C ARG A 194 -19.58 -4.34 20.64
N GLU A 195 -20.79 -4.47 21.20
CA GLU A 195 -21.58 -5.70 21.16
C GLU A 195 -21.93 -6.10 19.73
N PHE A 196 -22.25 -5.13 18.88
CA PHE A 196 -22.49 -5.38 17.46
C PHE A 196 -21.25 -5.99 16.79
N PHE A 197 -20.07 -5.41 16.97
CA PHE A 197 -18.83 -5.94 16.39
C PHE A 197 -18.45 -7.31 16.98
N ALA A 198 -18.70 -7.53 18.27
CA ALA A 198 -18.33 -8.79 18.92
C ALA A 198 -19.22 -9.98 18.49
N ASN A 199 -20.51 -9.74 18.24
CA ASN A 199 -21.50 -10.80 18.05
C ASN A 199 -21.87 -11.08 16.59
N ASN A 200 -21.55 -10.17 15.66
CA ASN A 200 -21.90 -10.34 14.26
C ASN A 200 -20.72 -10.86 13.44
N GLU A 201 -21.04 -11.47 12.31
CA GLU A 201 -20.06 -11.80 11.28
C GLU A 201 -19.69 -10.55 10.49
N HIS A 202 -18.40 -10.43 10.12
CA HIS A 202 -17.90 -9.29 9.35
C HIS A 202 -17.21 -9.76 8.08
N GLU A 203 -17.48 -9.05 7.00
CA GLU A 203 -16.77 -9.18 5.74
C GLU A 203 -16.16 -7.82 5.38
N LEU A 204 -14.84 -7.77 5.34
CA LEU A 204 -14.09 -6.57 4.98
C LEU A 204 -13.51 -6.76 3.59
N LEU A 205 -13.78 -5.82 2.70
CA LEU A 205 -13.07 -5.74 1.43
C LEU A 205 -11.66 -5.22 1.70
N ILE A 206 -10.66 -6.04 1.43
CA ILE A 206 -9.27 -5.73 1.65
C ILE A 206 -8.52 -5.59 0.33
N THR A 207 -7.41 -4.86 0.35
CA THR A 207 -6.45 -4.81 -0.74
C THR A 207 -5.21 -5.61 -0.37
N GLN A 208 -4.68 -6.33 -1.35
CA GLN A 208 -3.47 -7.11 -1.23
C GLN A 208 -2.53 -6.75 -2.38
N THR A 209 -1.24 -6.98 -2.20
CA THR A 209 -0.25 -6.81 -3.25
C THR A 209 0.39 -8.13 -3.63
N GLN A 210 0.59 -8.31 -4.92
CA GLN A 210 1.36 -9.40 -5.51
C GLN A 210 2.50 -8.78 -6.30
N TYR A 211 3.63 -9.43 -6.41
CA TYR A 211 4.72 -8.90 -7.20
C TYR A 211 5.43 -9.96 -8.04
N GLN A 212 5.97 -9.51 -9.16
CA GLN A 212 6.86 -10.26 -10.02
C GLN A 212 8.18 -9.49 -10.15
N PRO A 213 9.32 -10.08 -9.78
CA PRO A 213 10.60 -9.43 -9.93
C PRO A 213 10.97 -9.30 -11.40
N MET A 214 11.64 -8.19 -11.73
CA MET A 214 12.17 -7.91 -13.05
C MET A 214 13.66 -7.58 -12.96
N ASN A 215 14.37 -7.82 -14.05
CA ASN A 215 15.72 -7.29 -14.25
C ASN A 215 15.64 -6.00 -15.05
N LYS A 216 16.63 -5.14 -14.89
CA LYS A 216 16.67 -3.83 -15.58
C LYS A 216 16.64 -3.92 -17.12
N ASN A 217 17.07 -5.02 -17.68
CA ASN A 217 17.14 -5.26 -19.12
C ASN A 217 15.97 -6.09 -19.64
N ASP A 218 15.04 -6.48 -18.78
CA ASP A 218 13.90 -7.27 -19.21
C ASP A 218 12.98 -6.40 -20.06
N THR A 219 12.69 -6.89 -21.25
CA THR A 219 11.73 -6.28 -22.17
C THR A 219 10.35 -6.86 -22.07
N SER A 220 10.18 -7.84 -21.20
CA SER A 220 8.93 -8.58 -21.04
C SER A 220 8.79 -9.10 -19.63
N VAL A 221 7.57 -9.01 -19.10
CA VAL A 221 7.19 -9.52 -17.78
C VAL A 221 5.99 -10.43 -17.93
N ASP A 222 6.09 -11.62 -17.36
CA ASP A 222 4.98 -12.54 -17.26
C ASP A 222 4.12 -12.19 -16.01
N LEU A 223 2.88 -11.83 -16.23
CA LEU A 223 1.89 -11.50 -15.19
C LEU A 223 0.89 -12.63 -14.96
N SER A 224 1.07 -13.79 -15.59
CA SER A 224 0.14 -14.94 -15.49
C SER A 224 0.06 -15.53 -14.07
N TYR A 225 1.03 -15.20 -13.21
CA TYR A 225 1.05 -15.61 -11.81
C TYR A 225 0.19 -14.75 -10.90
N PHE A 226 -0.35 -13.64 -11.40
CA PHE A 226 -1.27 -12.80 -10.62
C PHE A 226 -2.64 -13.48 -10.54
N ASN A 227 -3.25 -13.34 -9.37
CA ASN A 227 -4.58 -13.87 -9.07
C ASN A 227 -5.51 -12.77 -8.60
N HIS A 228 -6.77 -13.10 -8.42
CA HIS A 228 -7.83 -12.22 -7.90
C HIS A 228 -8.16 -11.03 -8.81
N PRO A 229 -9.20 -10.26 -8.48
CA PRO A 229 -9.53 -9.01 -9.18
C PRO A 229 -8.48 -7.95 -8.91
N VAL A 230 -7.66 -7.65 -9.92
CA VAL A 230 -6.58 -6.64 -9.84
C VAL A 230 -7.11 -5.29 -10.29
N LYS A 231 -6.94 -4.27 -9.45
CA LYS A 231 -7.37 -2.90 -9.78
C LYS A 231 -6.35 -2.14 -10.63
N ALA A 232 -5.08 -2.42 -10.45
CA ALA A 232 -4.01 -1.83 -11.25
C ALA A 232 -2.74 -2.67 -11.17
N VAL A 233 -1.92 -2.59 -12.22
CA VAL A 233 -0.55 -3.09 -12.27
C VAL A 233 0.40 -1.92 -12.27
N HIS A 234 1.43 -1.97 -11.43
CA HIS A 234 2.45 -0.93 -11.31
C HIS A 234 3.82 -1.53 -11.54
N ILE A 235 4.70 -0.78 -12.18
CA ILE A 235 6.12 -1.10 -12.21
C ILE A 235 6.85 -0.01 -11.46
N ALA A 236 7.60 -0.40 -10.44
CA ALA A 236 8.43 0.48 -9.65
C ALA A 236 9.89 0.00 -9.64
N ALA A 237 10.81 0.93 -9.71
CA ALA A 237 12.23 0.67 -9.64
C ALA A 237 12.83 1.28 -8.36
N SER A 238 13.88 0.64 -7.85
CA SER A 238 14.69 1.21 -6.79
C SER A 238 15.48 2.41 -7.31
N THR A 239 15.59 3.45 -6.51
CA THR A 239 16.23 4.73 -6.90
C THR A 239 17.73 4.68 -7.07
N GLU A 240 18.36 3.69 -6.50
CA GLU A 240 19.80 3.66 -6.47
C GLU A 240 20.41 2.97 -7.69
N SER A 241 20.98 3.78 -8.56
CA SER A 241 21.76 3.39 -9.73
C SER A 241 21.02 2.61 -10.82
N VAL A 242 19.70 2.50 -10.74
CA VAL A 242 18.89 1.90 -11.79
C VAL A 242 17.94 2.95 -12.35
N ILE A 243 18.34 3.60 -13.40
CA ILE A 243 17.41 4.33 -14.25
C ILE A 243 16.66 3.28 -15.06
N TRP A 244 15.43 2.99 -14.66
CA TRP A 244 14.56 2.14 -15.44
C TRP A 244 13.62 3.02 -16.25
N SER A 245 13.65 2.89 -17.55
CA SER A 245 12.76 3.60 -18.45
C SER A 245 12.41 2.73 -19.64
N PHE A 246 11.25 2.93 -20.19
CA PHE A 246 10.80 2.33 -21.43
C PHE A 246 10.19 3.41 -22.32
N THR A 247 10.12 3.20 -23.62
CA THR A 247 9.51 4.17 -24.55
C THR A 247 8.04 3.86 -24.77
N GLU A 248 7.72 2.60 -24.99
CA GLU A 248 6.37 2.13 -25.26
C GLU A 248 6.14 0.81 -24.57
N GLY A 249 4.91 0.56 -24.13
CA GLY A 249 4.49 -0.69 -23.53
C GLY A 249 3.18 -1.21 -24.13
N THR A 250 3.05 -2.55 -24.22
CA THR A 250 1.82 -3.24 -24.61
C THR A 250 1.56 -4.37 -23.64
N MET A 251 0.36 -4.41 -23.10
CA MET A 251 -0.10 -5.52 -22.27
C MET A 251 -0.92 -6.49 -23.13
N TYR A 252 -0.61 -7.77 -23.06
CA TYR A 252 -1.36 -8.84 -23.72
C TYR A 252 -2.14 -9.64 -22.69
N ILE A 253 -3.45 -9.74 -22.91
CA ILE A 253 -4.35 -10.57 -22.10
C ILE A 253 -4.94 -11.64 -23.03
N ASN A 254 -4.62 -12.91 -22.75
CA ASN A 254 -5.02 -14.04 -23.60
C ASN A 254 -4.71 -13.81 -25.09
N GLY A 255 -3.55 -13.20 -25.38
CA GLY A 255 -3.11 -12.87 -26.73
C GLY A 255 -3.73 -11.60 -27.34
N THR A 256 -4.68 -10.97 -26.66
CA THR A 256 -5.28 -9.72 -27.13
C THR A 256 -4.51 -8.53 -26.56
N PRO A 257 -4.05 -7.57 -27.38
CA PRO A 257 -3.34 -6.40 -26.90
C PRO A 257 -4.29 -5.45 -26.16
N LEU A 258 -3.83 -4.98 -25.02
CA LEU A 258 -4.46 -3.98 -24.18
C LEU A 258 -3.45 -2.86 -23.94
N PHE A 259 -3.83 -1.60 -23.98
CA PHE A 259 -2.89 -0.46 -23.94
C PHE A 259 -1.78 -0.56 -24.99
N GLU A 260 -2.15 -0.87 -26.23
CA GLU A 260 -1.20 -1.16 -27.31
C GLU A 260 -0.30 0.02 -27.63
N ASN A 261 1.02 -0.19 -27.57
CA ASN A 261 2.07 0.78 -27.87
C ASN A 261 1.90 2.16 -27.17
N MET A 262 1.39 2.14 -25.95
CA MET A 262 1.26 3.35 -25.16
C MET A 262 2.62 3.80 -24.63
N THR A 263 2.84 5.11 -24.64
CA THR A 263 4.12 5.69 -24.20
C THR A 263 4.33 5.58 -22.70
N SER A 264 5.59 5.61 -22.25
CA SER A 264 5.92 5.67 -20.82
C SER A 264 5.29 6.90 -20.14
N GLU A 265 5.24 8.03 -20.83
CA GLU A 265 4.62 9.27 -20.34
C GLU A 265 3.12 9.09 -20.08
N TYR A 266 2.42 8.35 -20.92
CA TYR A 266 1.02 8.02 -20.67
C TYR A 266 0.85 7.28 -19.34
N HIS A 267 1.66 6.24 -19.10
CA HIS A 267 1.56 5.43 -17.90
C HIS A 267 2.08 6.12 -16.62
N SER A 268 2.99 7.08 -16.76
CA SER A 268 3.60 7.76 -15.62
C SER A 268 2.96 9.10 -15.26
N ASN A 269 2.37 9.80 -16.22
CA ASN A 269 1.81 11.15 -16.02
C ASN A 269 0.30 11.20 -16.27
N VAL A 270 -0.18 10.72 -17.43
CA VAL A 270 -1.59 10.83 -17.79
C VAL A 270 -2.46 9.95 -16.92
N VAL A 271 -2.06 8.70 -16.71
CA VAL A 271 -2.80 7.75 -15.88
C VAL A 271 -2.93 8.23 -14.43
N PRO A 272 -1.85 8.59 -13.72
CA PRO A 272 -1.99 9.14 -12.37
C PRO A 272 -2.84 10.40 -12.33
N GLY A 273 -2.73 11.29 -13.33
CA GLY A 273 -3.53 12.51 -13.43
C GLY A 273 -5.02 12.28 -13.61
N ARG A 274 -5.43 11.10 -14.09
CA ARG A 274 -6.86 10.77 -14.32
C ARG A 274 -7.41 9.80 -13.28
N HIS A 275 -6.59 8.92 -12.75
CA HIS A 275 -7.01 7.81 -11.88
C HIS A 275 -6.62 7.99 -10.41
N CYS A 276 -5.91 9.06 -10.06
CA CYS A 276 -5.56 9.40 -8.68
C CYS A 276 -6.11 10.77 -8.30
N SER A 277 -6.35 10.98 -7.00
CA SER A 277 -6.83 12.28 -6.48
C SER A 277 -5.71 13.29 -6.25
N VAL A 278 -4.48 12.81 -6.10
CA VAL A 278 -3.31 13.62 -5.75
C VAL A 278 -2.14 13.20 -6.61
N LEU A 279 -1.48 14.18 -7.21
CA LEU A 279 -0.19 13.99 -7.87
C LEU A 279 0.90 14.53 -6.94
N PRO A 280 1.76 13.68 -6.39
CA PRO A 280 2.94 14.16 -5.69
C PRO A 280 3.96 14.72 -6.69
N HIS A 281 4.72 15.70 -6.24
CA HIS A 281 5.78 16.37 -7.03
C HIS A 281 6.88 15.43 -7.55
N ALA A 282 6.87 14.20 -7.16
CA ALA A 282 7.97 13.25 -7.30
C ALA A 282 8.01 12.48 -8.61
N LEU A 283 7.09 12.72 -9.53
CA LEU A 283 7.05 11.92 -10.76
C LEU A 283 8.16 12.31 -11.77
N ASP A 284 8.85 13.42 -11.56
CA ASP A 284 9.86 13.92 -12.50
C ASP A 284 11.16 13.13 -12.53
N THR A 285 11.53 12.47 -11.43
CA THR A 285 12.83 11.82 -11.31
C THR A 285 12.81 10.30 -11.36
N GLU A 286 11.66 9.69 -11.07
CA GLU A 286 11.56 8.23 -10.98
C GLU A 286 10.16 7.73 -11.35
N PRO A 287 9.95 7.34 -12.59
CA PRO A 287 8.63 7.01 -13.07
C PRO A 287 8.09 5.72 -12.44
N VAL A 288 6.94 5.82 -11.81
CA VAL A 288 6.07 4.68 -11.55
C VAL A 288 5.14 4.54 -12.74
N ALA A 289 5.29 3.48 -13.50
CA ALA A 289 4.40 3.20 -14.61
C ALA A 289 3.18 2.41 -14.10
N THR A 290 1.99 2.83 -14.50
CA THR A 290 0.73 2.25 -14.04
C THR A 290 -0.17 1.85 -15.20
N TRP A 291 -0.71 0.64 -15.14
CA TRP A 291 -1.76 0.10 -16.01
C TRP A 291 -3.04 -0.04 -15.19
N PRO A 292 -4.00 0.90 -15.28
CA PRO A 292 -5.19 0.89 -14.46
C PRO A 292 -6.32 0.06 -15.06
N PHE A 293 -7.04 -0.65 -14.22
CA PHE A 293 -8.29 -1.33 -14.57
C PHE A 293 -9.49 -0.77 -13.81
N CYS A 294 -9.27 0.29 -13.04
CA CYS A 294 -10.27 0.98 -12.23
C CYS A 294 -10.41 2.44 -12.65
N LEU A 295 -11.49 3.07 -12.22
CA LEU A 295 -11.70 4.50 -12.47
C LEU A 295 -10.84 5.38 -11.54
N THR A 296 -10.76 5.00 -10.25
CA THR A 296 -9.99 5.73 -9.24
C THR A 296 -9.25 4.73 -8.36
N MET A 297 -7.93 4.86 -8.28
CA MET A 297 -7.09 3.90 -7.56
C MET A 297 -7.12 4.05 -6.05
N ASN A 298 -7.25 5.26 -5.54
CA ASN A 298 -7.08 5.61 -4.13
C ASN A 298 -8.39 5.73 -3.34
N LYS A 299 -9.52 5.30 -3.90
CA LYS A 299 -10.77 5.21 -3.14
C LYS A 299 -10.89 3.86 -2.43
N SER A 300 -11.47 3.90 -1.24
CA SER A 300 -11.74 2.70 -0.42
C SER A 300 -12.77 1.77 -1.06
N GLN A 301 -13.72 2.33 -1.82
CA GLN A 301 -14.71 1.57 -2.57
C GLN A 301 -14.14 1.11 -3.91
N PRO A 302 -14.45 -0.11 -4.37
CA PRO A 302 -14.00 -0.61 -5.65
C PRO A 302 -14.64 0.17 -6.80
N THR A 303 -13.87 0.53 -7.81
CA THR A 303 -14.31 1.27 -8.99
C THR A 303 -13.99 0.54 -10.29
N GLY A 304 -13.74 -0.73 -10.24
CA GLY A 304 -13.41 -1.59 -11.36
C GLY A 304 -12.16 -2.42 -11.10
N SER A 305 -12.08 -3.55 -11.78
CA SER A 305 -10.91 -4.46 -11.70
C SER A 305 -10.91 -5.43 -12.87
N LEU A 306 -9.76 -5.99 -13.18
CA LEU A 306 -9.61 -7.12 -14.10
C LEU A 306 -9.31 -8.38 -13.30
N ASN A 307 -10.11 -9.42 -13.46
CA ASN A 307 -9.95 -10.66 -12.70
C ASN A 307 -8.88 -11.56 -13.31
N PHE A 308 -7.69 -11.54 -12.74
CA PHE A 308 -6.55 -12.35 -13.21
C PHE A 308 -6.73 -13.85 -12.93
N SER A 309 -7.57 -14.25 -11.99
CA SER A 309 -7.89 -15.68 -11.78
C SER A 309 -8.64 -16.33 -12.95
N ARG A 310 -9.16 -15.53 -13.89
CA ARG A 310 -9.86 -15.98 -15.10
C ARG A 310 -9.05 -15.80 -16.37
N ILE A 311 -7.81 -15.41 -16.25
CA ILE A 311 -6.91 -15.12 -17.37
C ILE A 311 -5.89 -16.25 -17.44
N ASP A 312 -5.79 -16.89 -18.58
CA ASP A 312 -4.83 -17.98 -18.79
C ASP A 312 -3.42 -17.47 -19.07
N SER A 313 -3.32 -16.31 -19.71
CA SER A 313 -2.04 -15.69 -20.07
C SER A 313 -2.11 -14.18 -19.98
N ALA A 314 -1.19 -13.59 -19.22
CA ALA A 314 -1.01 -12.15 -19.13
C ALA A 314 0.47 -11.82 -19.26
N LYS A 315 0.80 -10.92 -20.18
CA LYS A 315 2.18 -10.53 -20.47
C LYS A 315 2.25 -9.03 -20.72
N LEU A 316 3.30 -8.41 -20.22
CA LEU A 316 3.61 -7.02 -20.49
C LEU A 316 4.92 -6.95 -21.28
N ASP A 317 4.85 -6.43 -22.49
CA ASP A 317 6.01 -6.19 -23.36
C ASP A 317 6.37 -4.70 -23.35
N LEU A 318 7.64 -4.41 -23.11
CA LEU A 318 8.21 -3.08 -23.02
C LEU A 318 9.28 -2.88 -24.06
N LYS A 319 9.29 -1.73 -24.74
CA LYS A 319 10.30 -1.35 -25.71
C LYS A 319 11.23 -0.30 -25.14
N GLY A 320 12.50 -0.34 -25.53
CA GLY A 320 13.47 0.71 -25.22
C GLY A 320 13.83 0.82 -23.75
N THR A 321 13.95 -0.32 -23.05
CA THR A 321 14.45 -0.34 -21.67
C THR A 321 15.85 0.27 -21.59
N ALA A 322 16.03 1.26 -20.75
CA ALA A 322 17.27 2.03 -20.70
C ALA A 322 18.43 1.19 -20.15
N ASN A 323 19.54 1.29 -20.82
CA ASN A 323 20.84 0.78 -20.38
C ASN A 323 21.42 1.71 -19.29
N GLY A 324 20.83 1.74 -18.12
CA GLY A 324 21.46 2.37 -16.97
C GLY A 324 22.65 1.54 -16.50
N SER A 325 23.75 2.20 -16.11
CA SER A 325 24.94 1.52 -15.61
C SER A 325 24.61 0.63 -14.40
N SER A 326 25.09 -0.60 -14.42
CA SER A 326 25.23 -1.58 -13.34
C SER A 326 24.22 -1.50 -12.16
N GLY A 327 22.96 -1.74 -12.38
CA GLY A 327 21.99 -1.90 -11.29
C GLY A 327 21.93 -3.34 -10.78
N ALA A 328 21.64 -3.51 -9.50
CA ALA A 328 21.45 -4.82 -8.90
C ALA A 328 20.24 -5.56 -9.49
N VAL A 329 20.38 -6.87 -9.65
CA VAL A 329 19.28 -7.77 -10.04
C VAL A 329 18.14 -7.63 -9.03
N GLY A 330 16.89 -7.55 -9.50
CA GLY A 330 15.71 -7.45 -8.65
C GLY A 330 15.37 -6.05 -8.14
N ALA A 331 16.04 -5.02 -8.66
CA ALA A 331 15.77 -3.62 -8.32
C ALA A 331 14.49 -3.07 -8.97
N VAL A 332 13.86 -3.81 -9.87
CA VAL A 332 12.59 -3.46 -10.52
C VAL A 332 11.56 -4.55 -10.20
N ARG A 333 10.35 -4.15 -9.87
CA ARG A 333 9.25 -5.07 -9.58
C ARG A 333 7.96 -4.62 -10.25
N ALA A 334 7.23 -5.59 -10.79
CA ALA A 334 5.86 -5.40 -11.23
C ALA A 334 4.92 -5.80 -10.09
N TYR A 335 4.07 -4.87 -9.66
CA TYR A 335 3.10 -5.08 -8.59
C TYR A 335 1.69 -5.16 -9.14
N GLY A 336 0.93 -6.14 -8.70
CA GLY A 336 -0.51 -6.17 -8.90
C GLY A 336 -1.22 -5.88 -7.58
N VAL A 337 -2.08 -4.88 -7.56
CA VAL A 337 -2.91 -4.56 -6.39
C VAL A 337 -4.30 -5.14 -6.61
N ASN A 338 -4.65 -6.14 -5.82
CA ASN A 338 -5.91 -6.87 -5.96
C ASN A 338 -6.82 -6.69 -4.76
N TYR A 339 -8.09 -7.00 -4.98
CA TYR A 339 -9.09 -7.10 -3.93
C TYR A 339 -9.21 -8.53 -3.42
N ASN A 340 -9.50 -8.66 -2.14
CA ASN A 340 -9.89 -9.91 -1.50
C ASN A 340 -10.88 -9.60 -0.36
N ILE A 341 -11.42 -10.61 0.26
CA ILE A 341 -12.35 -10.47 1.37
C ILE A 341 -11.72 -11.11 2.62
N LEU A 342 -11.63 -10.32 3.69
CA LEU A 342 -11.34 -10.82 5.03
C LEU A 342 -12.67 -11.12 5.73
N ARG A 343 -12.90 -12.39 6.05
CA ARG A 343 -14.08 -12.84 6.77
C ARG A 343 -13.74 -13.08 8.22
N ILE A 344 -14.53 -12.51 9.12
CA ILE A 344 -14.43 -12.71 10.56
C ILE A 344 -15.73 -13.32 11.06
N LYS A 345 -15.63 -14.52 11.59
CA LYS A 345 -16.77 -15.30 12.06
C LYS A 345 -16.39 -16.13 13.28
N ASN A 346 -17.27 -16.16 14.29
CA ASN A 346 -17.11 -16.95 15.51
C ASN A 346 -15.76 -16.72 16.21
N GLY A 347 -15.29 -15.48 16.27
CA GLY A 347 -14.01 -15.12 16.90
C GLY A 347 -12.76 -15.46 16.09
N MET A 348 -12.92 -15.94 14.86
CA MET A 348 -11.84 -16.33 13.96
C MET A 348 -11.86 -15.46 12.70
N GLY A 349 -10.68 -15.07 12.21
CA GLY A 349 -10.52 -14.33 10.96
C GLY A 349 -9.71 -15.11 9.94
N GLY A 350 -10.02 -14.93 8.67
CA GLY A 350 -9.29 -15.53 7.57
C GLY A 350 -9.68 -14.92 6.22
N VAL A 351 -8.80 -15.09 5.24
CA VAL A 351 -9.04 -14.66 3.88
C VAL A 351 -10.02 -15.61 3.22
N ALA A 352 -11.06 -15.06 2.57
CA ALA A 352 -12.11 -15.88 1.94
C ALA A 352 -11.60 -16.63 0.71
N PHE A 353 -10.66 -16.03 -0.02
CA PHE A 353 -10.08 -16.63 -1.23
C PHE A 353 -8.57 -16.77 -1.03
N GLY A 354 -8.07 -18.00 -1.01
CA GLY A 354 -6.64 -18.29 -0.94
C GLY A 354 -5.92 -18.01 -2.26
N ASN A 355 -4.61 -17.79 -2.18
CA ASN A 355 -3.73 -17.67 -3.35
C ASN A 355 -3.38 -19.05 -3.89
#